data_c930559c51bac800968a0bb6f1c08f3d
#
_entry.id   c930559c51bac800968a0bb6f1c08f3d
#
_cell.length_a   1.000
_cell.length_b   1.000
_cell.length_c   1.000
_cell.angle_alpha   90.00
_cell.angle_beta   90.00
_cell.angle_gamma   90.00
#
_symmetry.space_group_name_H-M   'P 1'
#
loop_
_entity.id
_entity.type
_entity.pdbx_description
1 polymer ?
#
loop_
_entity_poly.entity_id
_entity_poly.type
_entity_poly.pdbx_seq_one_letter_code
_entity_poly.pdbx_strand_id
1 'polypeptide(L)'
;MCYLISIEPDRNATWGEESDQDSYFRKIKEKFVDKGMPVLMGEYGAYRRDGSKHVPKDSVTHNNAVDYWITYVTKQAISNGVKPFFWDTGGALDRRNNKVLDQRTIDAIIAGSK
;
A
#
# COMPACT_ATOMS: atom_id res chain seq x y z
N MET A 1 1.86 10.95 -4.41
CA MET A 1 0.46 11.51 -4.31
C MET A 1 -0.06 11.20 -2.92
N CYS A 2 -0.38 12.23 -2.19
CA CYS A 2 -0.77 12.11 -0.79
C CYS A 2 -2.16 11.49 -0.64
N TYR A 3 -2.25 10.38 0.09
CA TYR A 3 -3.52 9.74 0.47
C TYR A 3 -4.48 10.70 1.20
N LEU A 4 -3.92 11.67 1.93
CA LEU A 4 -4.68 12.66 2.69
C LEU A 4 -5.42 13.64 1.79
N ILE A 5 -4.86 14.03 0.63
CA ILE A 5 -5.47 14.99 -0.31
C ILE A 5 -6.86 14.54 -0.79
N SER A 6 -7.06 13.24 -0.95
CA SER A 6 -8.37 12.71 -1.39
C SER A 6 -9.47 12.83 -0.34
N ILE A 7 -9.11 12.98 0.93
CA ILE A 7 -10.03 13.06 2.07
C ILE A 7 -10.15 14.51 2.56
N GLU A 8 -9.02 15.19 2.67
CA GLU A 8 -8.89 16.57 3.14
C GLU A 8 -8.03 17.36 2.14
N PRO A 9 -8.60 17.83 1.01
CA PRO A 9 -7.84 18.45 -0.08
C PRO A 9 -7.07 19.70 0.32
N ASP A 10 -7.50 20.38 1.38
CA ASP A 10 -6.87 21.60 1.89
C ASP A 10 -5.76 21.32 2.92
N ARG A 11 -5.42 20.04 3.15
CA ARG A 11 -4.45 19.63 4.15
C ARG A 11 -3.32 18.82 3.54
N ASN A 12 -2.11 19.31 3.71
CA ASN A 12 -0.91 18.57 3.32
C ASN A 12 -0.56 17.49 4.34
N ALA A 13 -0.12 16.34 3.86
CA ALA A 13 0.44 15.31 4.73
C ALA A 13 1.76 15.82 5.34
N THR A 14 1.99 15.45 6.60
CA THR A 14 3.22 15.76 7.33
C THR A 14 4.12 14.55 7.51
N TRP A 15 3.64 13.38 7.10
CA TRP A 15 4.36 12.11 7.18
C TRP A 15 3.69 11.05 6.29
N GLY A 16 4.39 9.93 6.03
CA GLY A 16 3.84 8.80 5.28
C GLY A 16 3.89 8.97 3.77
N GLU A 17 4.57 9.99 3.27
CA GLU A 17 4.84 10.21 1.86
C GLU A 17 5.98 9.30 1.36
N GLU A 18 6.28 9.36 0.06
CA GLU A 18 7.29 8.53 -0.59
C GLU A 18 8.66 8.61 0.10
N SER A 19 9.08 9.81 0.47
CA SER A 19 10.39 10.02 1.15
C SER A 19 10.49 9.33 2.50
N ASP A 20 9.38 9.25 3.24
CA ASP A 20 9.32 8.54 4.51
C ASP A 20 9.41 7.02 4.27
N GLN A 21 8.65 6.50 3.30
CA GLN A 21 8.70 5.09 2.93
C GLN A 21 10.10 4.68 2.46
N ASP A 22 10.73 5.47 1.60
CA ASP A 22 12.09 5.24 1.13
C ASP A 22 13.08 5.21 2.28
N SER A 23 12.94 6.14 3.23
CA SER A 23 13.79 6.20 4.42
C SER A 23 13.62 4.97 5.31
N TYR A 24 12.39 4.51 5.52
CA TYR A 24 12.10 3.30 6.31
C TYR A 24 12.70 2.05 5.67
N PHE A 25 12.43 1.82 4.39
CA PHE A 25 12.95 0.63 3.70
C PHE A 25 14.46 0.63 3.58
N ARG A 26 15.09 1.79 3.35
CA ARG A 26 16.55 1.91 3.36
C ARG A 26 17.14 1.55 4.73
N LYS A 27 16.58 2.07 5.83
CA LYS A 27 17.03 1.74 7.19
C LYS A 27 16.90 0.25 7.49
N ILE A 28 15.80 -0.37 7.07
CA ILE A 28 15.58 -1.82 7.24
C ILE A 28 16.61 -2.60 6.44
N LYS A 29 16.85 -2.21 5.19
CA LYS A 29 17.85 -2.83 4.33
C LYS A 29 19.24 -2.79 4.97
N GLU A 30 19.72 -1.59 5.33
CA GLU A 30 21.05 -1.39 5.92
C GLU A 30 21.21 -2.13 7.26
N LYS A 31 20.14 -2.17 8.05
CA LYS A 31 20.20 -2.74 9.41
C LYS A 31 20.12 -4.25 9.46
N PHE A 32 19.38 -4.86 8.51
CA PHE A 32 19.06 -6.28 8.52
C PHE A 32 19.40 -6.99 7.22
N VAL A 33 18.84 -6.55 6.08
CA VAL A 33 18.96 -7.28 4.80
C VAL A 33 20.41 -7.38 4.34
N ASP A 34 21.17 -6.27 4.40
CA ASP A 34 22.58 -6.24 3.99
C ASP A 34 23.49 -7.09 4.91
N LYS A 35 22.97 -7.50 6.07
CA LYS A 35 23.64 -8.41 7.01
C LYS A 35 23.19 -9.87 6.84
N GLY A 36 22.45 -10.17 5.79
CA GLY A 36 21.96 -11.51 5.51
C GLY A 36 20.74 -11.95 6.32
N MET A 37 20.08 -11.03 7.03
CA MET A 37 18.88 -11.37 7.78
C MET A 37 17.65 -11.26 6.88
N PRO A 38 16.80 -12.30 6.78
CA PRO A 38 15.54 -12.22 6.07
C PRO A 38 14.57 -11.29 6.79
N VAL A 39 13.91 -10.40 6.04
CA VAL A 39 12.93 -9.46 6.57
C VAL A 39 11.58 -9.65 5.90
N LEU A 40 10.55 -9.78 6.72
CA LEU A 40 9.16 -9.87 6.30
C LEU A 40 8.40 -8.63 6.78
N MET A 41 7.67 -7.98 5.87
CA MET A 41 6.66 -7.01 6.24
C MET A 41 5.32 -7.76 6.35
N GLY A 42 4.95 -8.15 7.57
CA GLY A 42 3.84 -9.07 7.84
C GLY A 42 2.48 -8.54 7.46
N GLU A 43 2.32 -7.21 7.44
CA GLU A 43 1.06 -6.56 7.11
C GLU A 43 1.31 -5.23 6.39
N TYR A 44 0.60 -5.00 5.30
CA TYR A 44 0.39 -3.66 4.72
C TYR A 44 -0.92 -3.66 3.96
N GLY A 45 -1.53 -2.49 3.81
CA GLY A 45 -2.78 -2.35 3.07
C GLY A 45 -3.30 -0.93 3.12
N ALA A 46 -4.30 -0.64 2.32
CA ALA A 46 -5.01 0.63 2.31
C ALA A 46 -6.50 0.38 2.03
N TYR A 47 -7.34 1.24 2.57
CA TYR A 47 -8.79 1.14 2.41
C TYR A 47 -9.30 2.07 1.31
N ARG A 48 -10.19 1.55 0.46
CA ARG A 48 -10.90 2.36 -0.54
C ARG A 48 -12.00 3.23 0.06
N ARG A 49 -12.38 2.97 1.32
CA ARG A 49 -13.40 3.70 2.09
C ARG A 49 -14.79 3.69 1.47
N ASP A 50 -15.07 2.78 0.56
CA ASP A 50 -16.39 2.59 -0.03
C ASP A 50 -17.38 2.16 1.07
N GLY A 51 -18.46 2.91 1.26
CA GLY A 51 -19.46 2.65 2.30
C GLY A 51 -19.06 2.99 3.73
N SER A 52 -17.90 3.61 3.96
CA SER A 52 -17.46 4.05 5.29
C SER A 52 -18.07 5.39 5.69
N LYS A 53 -17.99 5.74 7.00
CA LYS A 53 -18.40 7.08 7.50
C LYS A 53 -17.58 8.23 6.90
N HIS A 54 -16.42 7.93 6.35
CA HIS A 54 -15.49 8.89 5.77
C HIS A 54 -15.33 8.64 4.27
N VAL A 55 -16.44 8.68 3.54
CA VAL A 55 -16.43 8.58 2.08
C VAL A 55 -15.61 9.74 1.50
N PRO A 56 -14.66 9.48 0.60
CA PRO A 56 -13.89 10.54 -0.05
C PRO A 56 -14.79 11.46 -0.86
N LYS A 57 -14.48 12.76 -0.88
CA LYS A 57 -15.18 13.73 -1.74
C LYS A 57 -15.00 13.41 -3.22
N ASP A 58 -13.84 12.88 -3.57
CA ASP A 58 -13.51 12.40 -4.91
C ASP A 58 -13.02 10.94 -4.83
N SER A 59 -13.94 10.01 -5.08
CA SER A 59 -13.66 8.58 -5.03
C SER A 59 -12.68 8.12 -6.12
N VAL A 60 -12.65 8.79 -7.27
CA VAL A 60 -11.74 8.45 -8.37
C VAL A 60 -10.30 8.76 -7.97
N THR A 61 -10.05 9.98 -7.52
CA THR A 61 -8.73 10.40 -7.04
C THR A 61 -8.28 9.56 -5.85
N HIS A 62 -9.19 9.27 -4.91
CA HIS A 62 -8.88 8.43 -3.76
C HIS A 62 -8.47 7.02 -4.19
N ASN A 63 -9.25 6.37 -5.05
CA ASN A 63 -8.94 5.02 -5.52
C ASN A 63 -7.62 4.96 -6.31
N ASN A 64 -7.33 5.98 -7.11
CA ASN A 64 -6.04 6.09 -7.80
C ASN A 64 -4.88 6.25 -6.80
N ALA A 65 -5.05 7.01 -5.74
CA ALA A 65 -4.07 7.16 -4.69
C ALA A 65 -3.83 5.84 -3.92
N VAL A 66 -4.90 5.07 -3.67
CA VAL A 66 -4.79 3.72 -3.06
C VAL A 66 -3.99 2.77 -3.95
N ASP A 67 -4.30 2.72 -5.26
CA ASP A 67 -3.58 1.87 -6.21
C ASP A 67 -2.10 2.26 -6.28
N TYR A 68 -1.84 3.56 -6.38
CA TYR A 68 -0.47 4.08 -6.39
C TYR A 68 0.29 3.70 -5.11
N TRP A 69 -0.31 3.92 -3.95
CA TRP A 69 0.32 3.60 -2.66
C TRP A 69 0.64 2.11 -2.53
N ILE A 70 -0.29 1.23 -2.86
CA ILE A 70 -0.07 -0.23 -2.82
C ILE A 70 1.07 -0.62 -3.76
N THR A 71 1.06 -0.11 -4.99
CA THR A 71 2.12 -0.35 -5.98
C THR A 71 3.47 0.12 -5.45
N TYR A 72 3.52 1.34 -4.93
CA TYR A 72 4.76 1.96 -4.44
C TYR A 72 5.36 1.20 -3.27
N VAL A 73 4.57 0.93 -2.24
CA VAL A 73 5.04 0.20 -1.03
C VAL A 73 5.49 -1.21 -1.38
N THR A 74 4.76 -1.91 -2.25
CA THR A 74 5.15 -3.25 -2.72
C THR A 74 6.50 -3.19 -3.42
N LYS A 75 6.67 -2.25 -4.35
CA LYS A 75 7.92 -2.07 -5.09
C LYS A 75 9.09 -1.73 -4.18
N GLN A 76 8.90 -0.78 -3.27
CA GLN A 76 9.95 -0.37 -2.33
C GLN A 76 10.35 -1.50 -1.38
N ALA A 77 9.40 -2.26 -0.87
CA ALA A 77 9.70 -3.42 -0.04
C ALA A 77 10.58 -4.42 -0.79
N ILE A 78 10.15 -4.85 -1.98
CA ILE A 78 10.86 -5.85 -2.78
C ILE A 78 12.23 -5.36 -3.22
N SER A 79 12.35 -4.12 -3.70
CA SER A 79 13.61 -3.50 -4.12
C SER A 79 14.64 -3.41 -3.00
N ASN A 80 14.18 -3.33 -1.76
CA ASN A 80 15.02 -3.31 -0.57
C ASN A 80 15.20 -4.70 0.10
N GLY A 81 14.78 -5.79 -0.57
CA GLY A 81 14.94 -7.16 -0.09
C GLY A 81 13.95 -7.59 1.00
N VAL A 82 12.92 -6.79 1.24
CA VAL A 82 11.84 -7.10 2.18
C VAL A 82 10.74 -7.88 1.45
N LYS A 83 10.15 -8.88 2.11
CA LYS A 83 9.02 -9.65 1.57
C LYS A 83 7.70 -9.12 2.11
N PRO A 84 6.89 -8.41 1.30
CA PRO A 84 5.63 -7.84 1.74
C PRO A 84 4.47 -8.84 1.70
N PHE A 85 3.61 -8.79 2.71
CA PHE A 85 2.36 -9.55 2.77
C PHE A 85 1.18 -8.59 2.86
N PHE A 86 0.37 -8.54 1.81
CA PHE A 86 -0.83 -7.71 1.81
C PHE A 86 -1.86 -8.23 2.81
N TRP A 87 -2.36 -7.34 3.66
CA TRP A 87 -3.39 -7.67 4.64
C TRP A 87 -4.79 -7.52 4.03
N ASP A 88 -5.36 -8.65 3.59
CA ASP A 88 -6.73 -8.70 3.08
C ASP A 88 -7.73 -9.00 4.20
N THR A 89 -8.55 -8.01 4.52
CA THR A 89 -9.65 -8.13 5.49
C THR A 89 -10.92 -8.75 4.90
N GLY A 90 -10.84 -9.34 3.70
CA GLY A 90 -11.97 -9.91 2.96
C GLY A 90 -12.56 -8.95 1.91
N GLY A 91 -11.90 -7.80 1.68
CA GLY A 91 -12.31 -6.84 0.66
C GLY A 91 -11.71 -7.10 -0.72
N ALA A 92 -10.56 -7.75 -0.79
CA ALA A 92 -9.91 -8.06 -2.05
C ALA A 92 -10.29 -9.44 -2.60
N LEU A 93 -10.44 -10.44 -1.73
CA LEU A 93 -10.70 -11.82 -2.11
C LEU A 93 -11.89 -12.43 -1.38
N ASP A 94 -12.83 -13.00 -2.12
CA ASP A 94 -13.83 -13.92 -1.57
C ASP A 94 -13.28 -15.34 -1.60
N ARG A 95 -12.72 -15.77 -0.48
CA ARG A 95 -12.10 -17.09 -0.33
C ARG A 95 -13.12 -18.24 -0.35
N ARG A 96 -14.40 -17.97 -0.04
CA ARG A 96 -15.46 -19.00 -0.03
C ARG A 96 -15.91 -19.35 -1.45
N ASN A 97 -15.98 -18.35 -2.32
CA ASN A 97 -16.46 -18.51 -3.69
C ASN A 97 -15.33 -18.46 -4.74
N ASN A 98 -14.06 -18.40 -4.31
CA ASN A 98 -12.88 -18.30 -5.17
C ASN A 98 -12.97 -17.14 -6.17
N LYS A 99 -13.36 -15.94 -5.68
CA LYS A 99 -13.52 -14.74 -6.51
C LYS A 99 -12.61 -13.62 -6.06
N VAL A 100 -12.12 -12.87 -7.03
CA VAL A 100 -11.52 -11.56 -6.79
C VAL A 100 -12.64 -10.52 -6.68
N LEU A 101 -12.67 -9.78 -5.58
CA LEU A 101 -13.65 -8.71 -5.33
C LEU A 101 -13.09 -7.34 -5.74
N ASP A 102 -11.80 -7.11 -5.48
CA ASP A 102 -11.11 -5.87 -5.85
C ASP A 102 -9.91 -6.18 -6.76
N GLN A 103 -10.17 -6.21 -8.06
CA GLN A 103 -9.16 -6.48 -9.08
C GLN A 103 -8.08 -5.38 -9.09
N ARG A 104 -8.43 -4.13 -8.81
CA ARG A 104 -7.48 -3.00 -8.76
C ARG A 104 -6.39 -3.22 -7.71
N THR A 105 -6.76 -3.73 -6.53
CA THR A 105 -5.78 -4.07 -5.48
C THR A 105 -4.84 -5.17 -5.94
N ILE A 106 -5.35 -6.22 -6.58
CA ILE A 106 -4.52 -7.30 -7.11
C ILE A 106 -3.57 -6.78 -8.20
N ASP A 107 -4.08 -5.98 -9.13
CA ASP A 107 -3.28 -5.39 -10.20
C ASP A 107 -2.18 -4.47 -9.66
N ALA A 108 -2.46 -3.67 -8.62
CA ALA A 108 -1.50 -2.80 -7.95
C ALA A 108 -0.36 -3.61 -7.28
N ILE A 109 -0.70 -4.71 -6.59
CA ILE A 109 0.30 -5.61 -5.99
C ILE A 109 1.18 -6.23 -7.09
N ILE A 110 0.57 -6.74 -8.16
CA ILE A 110 1.31 -7.33 -9.30
C ILE A 110 2.23 -6.30 -9.95
N ALA A 111 1.74 -5.07 -10.17
CA ALA A 111 2.53 -3.99 -10.74
C ALA A 111 3.74 -3.63 -9.87
N GLY A 112 3.57 -3.58 -8.56
CA GLY A 112 4.65 -3.31 -7.62
C GLY A 112 5.64 -4.47 -7.45
N SER A 113 5.25 -5.70 -7.84
CA SER A 113 6.11 -6.89 -7.72
C SER A 113 7.04 -7.13 -8.91
N LYS A 114 6.91 -6.36 -9.97
CA LYS A 114 7.76 -6.41 -11.18
C LYS A 114 8.97 -5.48 -11.04
#